data_8342f81ff85189d10820eec431bb7c3c
#
_entry.id   8342f81ff85189d10820eec431bb7c3c
#
_cell.length_a   1.000
_cell.length_b   1.000
_cell.length_c   1.000
_cell.angle_alpha   90.00
_cell.angle_beta   90.00
_cell.angle_gamma   90.00
#
_symmetry.space_group_name_H-M   'P 1'
#
loop_
_entity.id
_entity.type
_entity.pdbx_description
1 polymer ?
#
loop_
_entity_poly.entity_id
_entity_poly.type
_entity_poly.pdbx_seq_one_letter_code
_entity_poly.pdbx_strand_id
1 'polypeptide(L)'
;MIRNQLIIKQMEIKSVALELTENCNLILGQSHFIKTVEDLYEIIVGISTTVKFGLAFCEASGPCLIRSAGNDESLRQLAMKNAANIGAGHSFIILMQNAFPLNFLNAIKQCPEVCRIYCATANPVEVIIAASDQGRGILGVIDGFSPQGLENEQDVQKRHSFLRQIGYKL
;
A
#
# COMPACT_ATOMS: atom_id res chain seq x y z
N MET A 1 -22.04 6.67 45.49
CA MET A 1 -21.17 7.28 44.49
C MET A 1 -20.37 6.19 43.82
N ILE A 2 -20.81 5.77 42.62
CA ILE A 2 -20.10 4.77 41.83
C ILE A 2 -19.03 5.55 41.05
N ARG A 3 -17.75 5.41 41.39
CA ARG A 3 -16.63 5.91 40.60
C ARG A 3 -16.57 5.09 39.34
N ASN A 4 -17.02 5.65 38.23
CA ASN A 4 -16.68 5.14 36.90
C ASN A 4 -15.15 5.27 36.73
N GLN A 5 -14.41 4.19 36.98
CA GLN A 5 -13.04 4.11 36.54
C GLN A 5 -13.08 4.11 35.00
N LEU A 6 -12.62 5.19 34.40
CA LEU A 6 -12.25 5.21 33.00
C LEU A 6 -11.15 4.16 32.81
N ILE A 7 -11.53 3.00 32.25
CA ILE A 7 -10.54 2.03 31.77
C ILE A 7 -9.90 2.68 30.55
N ILE A 8 -8.73 3.28 30.74
CA ILE A 8 -7.89 3.72 29.62
C ILE A 8 -7.45 2.46 28.90
N LYS A 9 -8.09 2.13 27.78
CA LYS A 9 -7.66 1.05 26.90
C LYS A 9 -6.26 1.38 26.41
N GLN A 10 -5.31 0.53 26.71
CA GLN A 10 -3.93 0.72 26.30
C GLN A 10 -3.83 0.59 24.78
N MET A 11 -3.35 1.64 24.12
CA MET A 11 -3.03 1.64 22.70
C MET A 11 -1.52 1.48 22.54
N GLU A 12 -1.10 0.57 21.66
CA GLU A 12 0.30 0.31 21.35
C GLU A 12 0.62 0.79 19.92
N ILE A 13 1.74 1.47 19.75
CA ILE A 13 2.26 1.87 18.44
C ILE A 13 3.37 0.88 18.05
N LYS A 14 3.28 0.36 16.82
CA LYS A 14 4.24 -0.60 16.26
C LYS A 14 4.66 -0.19 14.85
N SER A 15 5.88 -0.58 14.46
CA SER A 15 6.34 -0.58 13.08
C SER A 15 6.22 -1.98 12.50
N VAL A 16 5.73 -2.09 11.26
CA VAL A 16 5.64 -3.32 10.48
C VAL A 16 6.38 -3.11 9.18
N ALA A 17 7.53 -3.76 9.02
CA ALA A 17 8.26 -3.76 7.76
C ALA A 17 7.52 -4.59 6.71
N LEU A 18 7.37 -4.05 5.50
CA LEU A 18 6.79 -4.76 4.37
C LEU A 18 7.85 -5.57 3.63
N GLU A 19 7.49 -6.78 3.23
CA GLU A 19 8.34 -7.61 2.40
C GLU A 19 8.09 -7.30 0.92
N LEU A 20 9.16 -7.09 0.17
CA LEU A 20 9.14 -6.87 -1.28
C LEU A 20 10.11 -7.83 -1.95
N THR A 21 9.78 -8.27 -3.16
CA THR A 21 10.73 -8.96 -4.05
C THR A 21 11.49 -7.95 -4.91
N GLU A 22 12.56 -8.40 -5.57
CA GLU A 22 13.29 -7.56 -6.51
C GLU A 22 12.37 -7.02 -7.62
N ASN A 23 12.61 -5.78 -8.02
CA ASN A 23 11.85 -5.08 -9.07
C ASN A 23 10.34 -5.00 -8.79
N CYS A 24 9.94 -5.04 -7.52
CA CYS A 24 8.56 -4.93 -7.10
C CYS A 24 8.25 -3.50 -6.66
N ASN A 25 7.15 -2.97 -7.16
CA ASN A 25 6.55 -1.73 -6.68
C ASN A 25 5.34 -2.07 -5.80
N LEU A 26 4.98 -1.17 -4.89
CA LEU A 26 3.80 -1.32 -4.06
C LEU A 26 2.91 -0.09 -4.07
N ILE A 27 1.62 -0.32 -3.82
CA ILE A 27 0.65 0.71 -3.43
C ILE A 27 -0.01 0.22 -2.15
N LEU A 28 -0.01 1.03 -1.10
CA LEU A 28 -0.73 0.78 0.14
C LEU A 28 -1.82 1.83 0.30
N GLY A 29 -3.05 1.39 0.55
CA GLY A 29 -4.18 2.28 0.72
C GLY A 29 -5.24 1.77 1.70
N GLN A 30 -6.32 2.54 1.80
CA GLN A 30 -7.50 2.20 2.56
C GLN A 30 -8.74 2.41 1.70
N SER A 31 -9.66 1.47 1.79
CA SER A 31 -10.98 1.53 1.15
C SER A 31 -12.08 1.29 2.18
N HIS A 32 -13.34 1.18 1.78
CA HIS A 32 -14.43 0.99 2.74
C HIS A 32 -15.37 -0.18 2.40
N PHE A 33 -15.11 -0.93 1.32
CA PHE A 33 -16.04 -1.97 0.88
C PHE A 33 -15.33 -3.18 0.25
N ILE A 34 -15.87 -4.39 0.46
CA ILE A 34 -15.26 -5.65 0.02
C ILE A 34 -15.11 -5.76 -1.51
N LYS A 35 -15.96 -5.10 -2.29
CA LYS A 35 -15.86 -5.08 -3.75
C LYS A 35 -14.55 -4.43 -4.25
N THR A 36 -13.81 -3.73 -3.40
CA THR A 36 -12.47 -3.20 -3.67
C THR A 36 -11.56 -4.23 -4.33
N VAL A 37 -11.67 -5.51 -3.93
CA VAL A 37 -10.82 -6.59 -4.48
C VAL A 37 -11.03 -6.76 -5.97
N GLU A 38 -12.30 -6.75 -6.41
CA GLU A 38 -12.66 -6.94 -7.82
C GLU A 38 -12.44 -5.64 -8.62
N ASP A 39 -12.88 -4.52 -8.09
CA ASP A 39 -12.75 -3.22 -8.77
C ASP A 39 -11.29 -2.83 -9.01
N LEU A 40 -10.41 -3.02 -8.01
CA LEU A 40 -8.98 -2.76 -8.19
C LEU A 40 -8.33 -3.75 -9.16
N TYR A 41 -8.76 -5.02 -9.17
CA TYR A 41 -8.31 -5.99 -10.16
C TYR A 41 -8.67 -5.51 -11.57
N GLU A 42 -9.94 -5.15 -11.82
CA GLU A 42 -10.43 -4.70 -13.13
C GLU A 42 -9.74 -3.40 -13.58
N ILE A 43 -9.53 -2.45 -12.67
CA ILE A 43 -8.78 -1.21 -12.94
C ILE A 43 -7.37 -1.55 -13.43
N ILE A 44 -6.67 -2.45 -12.75
CA ILE A 44 -5.28 -2.77 -13.09
C ILE A 44 -5.20 -3.47 -14.44
N VAL A 45 -6.00 -4.50 -14.69
CA VAL A 45 -5.99 -5.22 -15.97
C VAL A 45 -6.53 -4.37 -17.12
N GLY A 46 -7.44 -3.43 -16.82
CA GLY A 46 -7.97 -2.47 -17.80
C GLY A 46 -6.94 -1.46 -18.31
N ILE A 47 -5.90 -1.17 -17.49
CA ILE A 47 -4.81 -0.25 -17.87
C ILE A 47 -3.67 -0.97 -18.57
N SER A 48 -3.29 -2.14 -18.09
CA SER A 48 -2.16 -2.91 -18.64
C SER A 48 -2.40 -4.41 -18.52
N THR A 49 -2.28 -5.11 -19.64
CA THR A 49 -2.35 -6.57 -19.68
C THR A 49 -1.00 -7.25 -19.43
N THR A 50 0.09 -6.49 -19.37
CA THR A 50 1.47 -7.00 -19.18
C THR A 50 1.97 -6.88 -17.75
N VAL A 51 1.28 -6.10 -16.91
CA VAL A 51 1.61 -5.99 -15.49
C VAL A 51 1.41 -7.33 -14.79
N LYS A 52 2.36 -7.72 -13.96
CA LYS A 52 2.19 -8.80 -12.98
C LYS A 52 1.85 -8.18 -11.65
N PHE A 53 0.80 -8.66 -10.98
CA PHE A 53 0.42 -8.11 -9.69
C PHE A 53 -0.29 -9.11 -8.79
N GLY A 54 -0.20 -8.80 -7.48
CA GLY A 54 -0.99 -9.40 -6.42
C GLY A 54 -1.60 -8.31 -5.55
N LEU A 55 -2.86 -8.47 -5.21
CA LEU A 55 -3.67 -7.57 -4.40
C LEU A 55 -4.18 -8.32 -3.17
N ALA A 56 -4.12 -7.69 -1.99
CA ALA A 56 -4.78 -8.17 -0.78
C ALA A 56 -5.55 -7.02 -0.10
N PHE A 57 -6.69 -7.35 0.48
CA PHE A 57 -7.59 -6.45 1.18
C PHE A 57 -8.01 -7.05 2.51
N CYS A 58 -7.91 -6.29 3.59
CA CYS A 58 -8.32 -6.69 4.93
C CYS A 58 -9.78 -6.32 5.17
N GLU A 59 -10.66 -7.32 5.22
CA GLU A 59 -12.05 -7.13 5.61
C GLU A 59 -12.14 -6.64 7.06
N ALA A 60 -13.06 -5.73 7.38
CA ALA A 60 -13.18 -5.13 8.72
C ALA A 60 -14.49 -5.48 9.43
N SER A 61 -15.32 -6.33 8.83
CA SER A 61 -16.60 -6.79 9.38
C SER A 61 -16.87 -8.23 8.95
N GLY A 62 -17.92 -8.85 9.50
CA GLY A 62 -18.25 -10.23 9.21
C GLY A 62 -17.12 -11.17 9.65
N PRO A 63 -16.63 -12.05 8.78
CA PRO A 63 -15.56 -13.01 9.12
C PRO A 63 -14.18 -12.38 9.24
N CYS A 64 -14.00 -11.10 8.89
CA CYS A 64 -12.73 -10.36 8.95
C CYS A 64 -11.58 -11.10 8.24
N LEU A 65 -11.83 -11.56 7.00
CA LEU A 65 -10.84 -12.30 6.23
C LEU A 65 -9.99 -11.38 5.35
N ILE A 66 -8.79 -11.86 5.04
CA ILE A 66 -7.96 -11.24 3.99
C ILE A 66 -8.42 -11.78 2.64
N ARG A 67 -8.93 -10.88 1.81
CA ARG A 67 -9.35 -11.18 0.42
C ARG A 67 -8.20 -10.85 -0.53
N SER A 68 -8.09 -11.58 -1.63
CA SER A 68 -7.00 -11.38 -2.58
C SER A 68 -7.43 -11.63 -4.02
N ALA A 69 -6.77 -10.93 -4.93
CA ALA A 69 -6.85 -11.11 -6.37
C ALA A 69 -5.49 -10.84 -7.00
N GLY A 70 -5.32 -11.14 -8.28
CA GLY A 70 -4.08 -10.89 -9.01
C GLY A 70 -3.90 -11.89 -10.14
N ASN A 71 -2.93 -11.61 -11.01
CA ASN A 71 -2.56 -12.47 -12.13
C ASN A 71 -1.19 -13.16 -11.92
N ASP A 72 -0.52 -12.91 -10.78
CA ASP A 72 0.71 -13.57 -10.39
C ASP A 72 0.57 -14.15 -8.97
N GLU A 73 0.68 -15.47 -8.84
CA GLU A 73 0.44 -16.16 -7.57
C GLU A 73 1.46 -15.80 -6.50
N SER A 74 2.73 -15.61 -6.86
CA SER A 74 3.77 -15.27 -5.89
C SER A 74 3.56 -13.87 -5.30
N LEU A 75 3.19 -12.90 -6.13
CA LEU A 75 2.85 -11.54 -5.68
C LEU A 75 1.56 -11.52 -4.86
N ARG A 76 0.58 -12.36 -5.22
CA ARG A 76 -0.67 -12.49 -4.46
C ARG A 76 -0.42 -13.05 -3.05
N GLN A 77 0.39 -14.10 -2.92
CA GLN A 77 0.76 -14.68 -1.62
C GLN A 77 1.54 -13.67 -0.77
N LEU A 78 2.47 -12.93 -1.38
CA LEU A 78 3.24 -11.91 -0.69
C LEU A 78 2.37 -10.73 -0.24
N ALA A 79 1.41 -10.31 -1.07
CA ALA A 79 0.43 -9.29 -0.70
C ALA A 79 -0.42 -9.72 0.51
N MET A 80 -0.90 -10.97 0.52
CA MET A 80 -1.65 -11.53 1.66
C MET A 80 -0.81 -11.58 2.93
N LYS A 81 0.46 -11.98 2.83
CA LYS A 81 1.39 -12.00 3.97
C LYS A 81 1.59 -10.61 4.56
N ASN A 82 1.86 -9.61 3.72
CA ASN A 82 2.00 -8.22 4.15
C ASN A 82 0.70 -7.69 4.77
N ALA A 83 -0.45 -7.96 4.16
CA ALA A 83 -1.75 -7.56 4.70
C ALA A 83 -2.01 -8.19 6.09
N ALA A 84 -1.65 -9.45 6.30
CA ALA A 84 -1.75 -10.12 7.59
C ALA A 84 -0.85 -9.48 8.65
N ASN A 85 0.38 -9.13 8.29
CA ASN A 85 1.33 -8.48 9.19
C ASN A 85 0.83 -7.09 9.63
N ILE A 86 0.29 -6.29 8.69
CA ILE A 86 -0.35 -4.99 8.98
C ILE A 86 -1.59 -5.23 9.86
N GLY A 87 -2.49 -6.10 9.45
CA GLY A 87 -3.71 -6.46 10.16
C GLY A 87 -4.67 -5.31 10.42
N ALA A 88 -4.63 -4.23 9.62
CA ALA A 88 -5.51 -3.08 9.76
C ALA A 88 -6.75 -3.26 8.87
N GLY A 89 -7.94 -3.18 9.47
CA GLY A 89 -9.20 -3.33 8.74
C GLY A 89 -9.35 -2.30 7.63
N HIS A 90 -9.93 -2.73 6.50
CA HIS A 90 -10.12 -1.96 5.28
C HIS A 90 -8.83 -1.47 4.59
N SER A 91 -7.64 -1.88 5.04
CA SER A 91 -6.42 -1.64 4.28
C SER A 91 -6.33 -2.56 3.06
N PHE A 92 -5.75 -2.07 1.98
CA PHE A 92 -5.36 -2.88 0.83
C PHE A 92 -3.90 -2.66 0.47
N ILE A 93 -3.27 -3.69 -0.07
CA ILE A 93 -1.92 -3.63 -0.61
C ILE A 93 -1.91 -4.23 -2.01
N ILE A 94 -1.27 -3.56 -2.94
CA ILE A 94 -1.01 -4.02 -4.31
C ILE A 94 0.49 -4.12 -4.47
N LEU A 95 0.98 -5.28 -4.86
CA LEU A 95 2.35 -5.51 -5.28
C LEU A 95 2.37 -5.70 -6.79
N MET A 96 3.30 -5.05 -7.50
CA MET A 96 3.36 -5.11 -8.96
C MET A 96 4.78 -5.15 -9.51
N GLN A 97 4.94 -5.87 -10.63
CA GLN A 97 6.16 -5.91 -11.44
C GLN A 97 5.84 -5.56 -12.89
N ASN A 98 6.85 -5.17 -13.66
CA ASN A 98 6.73 -4.71 -15.05
C ASN A 98 5.84 -3.47 -15.23
N ALA A 99 5.66 -2.69 -14.17
CA ALA A 99 4.86 -1.48 -14.19
C ALA A 99 5.23 -0.56 -13.01
N PHE A 100 4.98 0.72 -13.17
CA PHE A 100 5.14 1.70 -12.10
C PHE A 100 3.78 2.13 -11.54
N PRO A 101 3.65 2.34 -10.23
CA PRO A 101 2.42 2.80 -9.58
C PRO A 101 1.81 4.04 -10.23
N LEU A 102 2.64 4.95 -10.74
CA LEU A 102 2.23 6.17 -11.42
C LEU A 102 1.20 5.94 -12.53
N ASN A 103 1.30 4.82 -13.24
CA ASN A 103 0.40 4.49 -14.34
C ASN A 103 -1.03 4.15 -13.86
N PHE A 104 -1.17 3.69 -12.62
CA PHE A 104 -2.43 3.18 -12.05
C PHE A 104 -3.06 4.10 -11.02
N LEU A 105 -2.25 4.94 -10.35
CA LEU A 105 -2.68 5.74 -9.20
C LEU A 105 -3.91 6.59 -9.46
N ASN A 106 -4.02 7.24 -10.63
CA ASN A 106 -5.17 8.09 -10.92
C ASN A 106 -6.47 7.28 -11.00
N ALA A 107 -6.44 6.14 -11.67
CA ALA A 107 -7.61 5.27 -11.76
C ALA A 107 -7.97 4.65 -10.41
N ILE A 108 -6.98 4.21 -9.63
CA ILE A 108 -7.18 3.69 -8.27
C ILE A 108 -7.81 4.77 -7.36
N LYS A 109 -7.33 6.02 -7.41
CA LYS A 109 -7.90 7.13 -6.61
C LYS A 109 -9.32 7.50 -7.02
N GLN A 110 -9.73 7.18 -8.24
CA GLN A 110 -11.08 7.41 -8.75
C GLN A 110 -12.03 6.24 -8.45
N CYS A 111 -11.52 5.12 -7.94
CA CYS A 111 -12.35 4.01 -7.46
C CYS A 111 -13.20 4.49 -6.28
N PRO A 112 -14.56 4.39 -6.35
CA PRO A 112 -15.46 5.02 -5.37
C PRO A 112 -15.22 4.60 -3.92
N GLU A 113 -14.77 3.38 -3.69
CA GLU A 113 -14.50 2.87 -2.35
C GLU A 113 -13.11 3.19 -1.81
N VAL A 114 -12.18 3.67 -2.62
CA VAL A 114 -10.84 4.05 -2.16
C VAL A 114 -10.90 5.36 -1.38
N CYS A 115 -10.62 5.28 -0.08
CA CYS A 115 -10.65 6.43 0.83
C CYS A 115 -9.34 7.21 0.78
N ARG A 116 -8.19 6.51 0.67
CA ARG A 116 -6.86 7.13 0.64
C ARG A 116 -5.78 6.17 0.16
N ILE A 117 -4.67 6.76 -0.30
CA ILE A 117 -3.40 6.08 -0.54
C ILE A 117 -2.41 6.56 0.52
N TYR A 118 -1.71 5.65 1.19
CA TYR A 118 -0.65 5.95 2.15
C TYR A 118 0.70 6.14 1.45
N CYS A 119 1.06 5.25 0.53
CA CYS A 119 2.25 5.36 -0.31
C CYS A 119 2.10 4.57 -1.62
N ALA A 120 2.98 4.92 -2.58
CA ALA A 120 3.14 4.23 -3.85
C ALA A 120 4.63 4.31 -4.22
N THR A 121 5.37 3.21 -4.12
CA THR A 121 6.83 3.23 -4.12
C THR A 121 7.46 1.90 -4.49
N ALA A 122 8.76 1.91 -4.82
CA ALA A 122 9.62 0.74 -4.93
C ALA A 122 10.61 0.64 -3.75
N ASN A 123 10.57 1.58 -2.80
CA ASN A 123 11.46 1.61 -1.66
C ASN A 123 11.05 0.61 -0.58
N PRO A 124 11.94 0.25 0.35
CA PRO A 124 11.55 -0.38 1.60
C PRO A 124 10.53 0.49 2.35
N VAL A 125 9.48 -0.13 2.89
CA VAL A 125 8.42 0.56 3.62
C VAL A 125 8.23 -0.06 5.00
N GLU A 126 8.13 0.81 6.00
CA GLU A 126 7.62 0.46 7.32
C GLU A 126 6.26 1.12 7.54
N VAL A 127 5.27 0.32 7.93
CA VAL A 127 3.92 0.81 8.24
C VAL A 127 3.81 1.04 9.74
N ILE A 128 3.49 2.26 10.16
CA ILE A 128 3.28 2.61 11.56
C ILE A 128 1.80 2.34 11.87
N ILE A 129 1.56 1.41 12.78
CA ILE A 129 0.23 1.00 13.20
C ILE A 129 -0.03 1.36 14.65
N ALA A 130 -1.28 1.74 14.95
CA ALA A 130 -1.83 1.76 16.30
C ALA A 130 -2.65 0.48 16.50
N ALA A 131 -2.41 -0.23 17.59
CA ALA A 131 -3.12 -1.45 17.97
C ALA A 131 -3.89 -1.24 19.26
N SER A 132 -5.14 -1.71 19.32
CA SER A 132 -6.01 -1.72 20.50
C SER A 132 -6.72 -3.06 20.61
N ASP A 133 -7.51 -3.25 21.65
CA ASP A 133 -8.34 -4.46 21.81
C ASP A 133 -9.36 -4.66 20.67
N GLN A 134 -9.76 -3.57 20.01
CA GLN A 134 -10.71 -3.63 18.90
C GLN A 134 -10.06 -4.06 17.59
N GLY A 135 -8.80 -3.67 17.34
CA GLY A 135 -8.12 -3.92 16.08
C GLY A 135 -6.95 -2.99 15.87
N ARG A 136 -6.54 -2.85 14.60
CA ARG A 136 -5.39 -2.04 14.20
C ARG A 136 -5.78 -0.98 13.19
N GLY A 137 -5.08 0.19 13.24
CA GLY A 137 -5.21 1.27 12.27
C GLY A 137 -3.84 1.73 11.79
N ILE A 138 -3.74 2.14 10.53
CA ILE A 138 -2.50 2.70 9.97
C ILE A 138 -2.45 4.19 10.32
N LEU A 139 -1.38 4.61 11.01
CA LEU A 139 -1.09 6.01 11.32
C LEU A 139 -0.35 6.70 10.19
N GLY A 140 0.57 5.98 9.53
CA GLY A 140 1.39 6.48 8.45
C GLY A 140 2.39 5.44 7.98
N VAL A 141 3.31 5.86 7.12
CA VAL A 141 4.39 5.01 6.59
C VAL A 141 5.73 5.75 6.63
N ILE A 142 6.79 4.98 6.76
CA ILE A 142 8.16 5.41 6.46
C ILE A 142 8.47 4.81 5.09
N ASP A 143 8.64 5.67 4.07
CA ASP A 143 8.88 5.30 2.69
C ASP A 143 10.34 5.60 2.34
N GLY A 144 11.16 4.55 2.24
CA GLY A 144 12.57 4.65 1.95
C GLY A 144 13.38 5.32 3.07
N PHE A 145 14.34 6.14 2.67
CA PHE A 145 15.34 6.73 3.54
C PHE A 145 15.17 8.24 3.68
N SER A 146 15.67 8.79 4.79
CA SER A 146 15.70 10.24 4.99
C SER A 146 16.57 10.94 3.95
N PRO A 147 16.22 12.16 3.51
CA PRO A 147 17.04 12.96 2.60
C PRO A 147 18.48 13.14 3.13
N GLN A 148 19.48 13.00 2.24
CA GLN A 148 20.91 13.13 2.58
C GLN A 148 21.46 14.53 2.30
N GLY A 149 20.70 15.42 1.65
CA GLY A 149 21.14 16.75 1.31
C GLY A 149 20.22 17.45 0.30
N LEU A 150 20.71 18.55 -0.23
CA LEU A 150 20.03 19.33 -1.27
C LEU A 150 20.64 19.00 -2.64
N GLU A 151 19.79 18.93 -3.66
CA GLU A 151 20.18 18.70 -5.05
C GLU A 151 21.11 19.82 -5.56
N ASN A 152 22.21 19.46 -6.21
CA ASN A 152 23.09 20.37 -6.92
C ASN A 152 22.82 20.31 -8.45
N GLU A 153 23.52 21.10 -9.24
CA GLU A 153 23.33 21.17 -10.70
C GLU A 153 23.56 19.81 -11.40
N GLN A 154 24.52 19.02 -10.94
CA GLN A 154 24.77 17.69 -11.52
C GLN A 154 23.63 16.73 -11.18
N ASP A 155 23.04 16.83 -10.00
CA ASP A 155 21.92 15.99 -9.59
C ASP A 155 20.65 16.37 -10.38
N VAL A 156 20.45 17.65 -10.65
CA VAL A 156 19.38 18.13 -11.57
C VAL A 156 19.56 17.50 -12.96
N GLN A 157 20.77 17.52 -13.51
CA GLN A 157 21.03 16.92 -14.83
C GLN A 157 20.79 15.40 -14.84
N LYS A 158 21.23 14.68 -13.80
CA LYS A 158 20.99 13.24 -13.64
C LYS A 158 19.50 12.93 -13.63
N ARG A 159 18.72 13.68 -12.83
CA ARG A 159 17.26 13.52 -12.76
C ARG A 159 16.58 13.78 -14.10
N HIS A 160 16.98 14.85 -14.83
CA HIS A 160 16.47 15.15 -16.15
C HIS A 160 16.78 14.01 -17.16
N SER A 161 18.00 13.51 -17.16
CA SER A 161 18.41 12.42 -18.04
C SER A 161 17.64 11.14 -17.73
N PHE A 162 17.54 10.79 -16.45
CA PHE A 162 16.80 9.61 -16.00
C PHE A 162 15.34 9.62 -16.42
N LEU A 163 14.62 10.75 -16.22
CA LEU A 163 13.21 10.85 -16.59
C LEU A 163 12.96 10.67 -18.10
N ARG A 164 13.93 11.07 -18.93
CA ARG A 164 13.89 10.86 -20.38
C ARG A 164 14.20 9.42 -20.75
N GLN A 165 15.22 8.85 -20.13
CA GLN A 165 15.60 7.45 -20.33
C GLN A 165 14.45 6.47 -20.05
N ILE A 166 13.66 6.73 -19.01
CA ILE A 166 12.48 5.89 -18.66
C ILE A 166 11.20 6.32 -19.37
N GLY A 167 11.25 7.32 -20.28
CA GLY A 167 10.16 7.71 -21.17
C GLY A 167 9.05 8.59 -20.55
N TYR A 168 9.25 9.13 -19.35
CA TYR A 168 8.26 10.00 -18.72
C TYR A 168 8.40 11.48 -19.07
N LYS A 169 9.48 11.87 -19.72
CA LYS A 169 9.72 13.23 -20.24
C LYS A 169 10.36 13.18 -21.62
N LEU A 170 10.10 14.19 -22.45
CA LEU A 170 10.72 14.42 -23.76
C LEU A 170 12.06 15.14 -23.64
#